data_033b87abcda27f0e0140d31dfeb9538c
#
_entry.id   033b87abcda27f0e0140d31dfeb9538c
#
_cell.length_a   1.000
_cell.length_b   1.000
_cell.length_c   1.000
_cell.angle_alpha   90.00
_cell.angle_beta   90.00
_cell.angle_gamma   90.00
#
_symmetry.space_group_name_H-M   'P 1'
#
loop_
_entity.id
_entity.type
_entity.pdbx_description
1 polymer ?
#
loop_
_entity_poly.entity_id
_entity_poly.type
_entity_poly.pdbx_seq_one_letter_code
_entity_poly.pdbx_strand_id
1 'polypeptide(L)'
;MPGILLWQSDKAKPSYPTYEYEDARAHEIKPHRRTIPFKGVRQGFNQLRLTLTVSATGDVLEAEASGEHETLKFWPQVRPEVLQWKFTPFEENGKAVIAEIEEYIDLVPPERLPKTHVAAPVLRQNSKIIISLTRTGCFGSCPSYTVTVGTDNIVFNGHGYVVASGKHTDTVKLNEVRKLAKRFIAADFYSMDAKYRASVTDNPTYLLSIEIDGHKKEVEDYVGAWVGMPAVISELEKAVDALARTERWIEGSDGMVRALQAEKFNFHTFEAQVLLKEAATRGKAATVRALLEAGTELEPLPAPKPKEPYMAVPFANVGWLTAASRHPDVLQVLIDARASKNDQRDKDTALAGAARSGNMKAVRALLVYGANPNADLSEQTVREDSDVMIIEGKGAGSVLIYAAESGNPEIVRTILKYNPNLETRDREGKTALFAATQYRDHDKEGARVECVRLLVQAGANVNARDNRGNTPLHETFLTDVEEELLKLGADVNARNEDGETPIFTTVDDEAIPLFIQNGADLSIRNNKGETVMEAAQERGPARQEALRKASQDRKQH
;
A
#
# COMPACT_ATOMS: atom_id res chain seq x y z
N MET A 1 35.25 29.25 -17.40
CA MET A 1 35.12 28.84 -15.99
C MET A 1 34.56 30.01 -15.23
N PRO A 2 33.41 29.87 -14.59
CA PRO A 2 33.14 30.49 -13.30
C PRO A 2 32.70 29.45 -12.29
N GLY A 3 33.17 29.64 -11.04
CA GLY A 3 33.22 28.70 -9.95
C GLY A 3 31.89 28.24 -9.43
N ILE A 4 31.91 26.98 -9.03
CA ILE A 4 30.94 26.33 -8.16
C ILE A 4 31.09 26.95 -6.77
N LEU A 5 30.13 27.75 -6.33
CA LEU A 5 29.98 28.18 -4.95
C LEU A 5 29.43 26.97 -4.17
N LEU A 6 30.32 26.23 -3.54
CA LEU A 6 29.99 25.34 -2.43
C LEU A 6 29.51 26.22 -1.27
N TRP A 7 28.21 26.17 -1.00
CA TRP A 7 27.68 26.65 0.26
C TRP A 7 27.92 25.56 1.31
N GLN A 8 28.98 25.73 2.10
CA GLN A 8 29.10 25.13 3.42
C GLN A 8 28.21 25.94 4.36
N SER A 9 27.10 25.37 4.81
CA SER A 9 26.42 25.78 6.02
C SER A 9 26.43 24.61 7.00
N ASP A 10 27.44 24.55 7.85
CA ASP A 10 27.52 23.72 9.07
C ASP A 10 26.54 24.23 10.14
N LYS A 11 25.26 24.23 9.85
CA LYS A 11 24.20 24.23 10.84
C LYS A 11 23.34 23.02 10.53
N ALA A 12 23.32 22.04 11.44
CA ALA A 12 22.38 20.95 11.37
C ALA A 12 20.98 21.53 11.09
N LYS A 13 20.33 21.12 9.99
CA LYS A 13 18.93 21.48 9.75
C LYS A 13 18.13 21.03 10.97
N PRO A 14 17.19 21.83 11.49
CA PRO A 14 16.30 21.37 12.56
C PRO A 14 15.56 20.13 12.08
N SER A 15 15.53 19.09 12.90
CA SER A 15 14.77 17.88 12.64
C SER A 15 13.29 18.19 12.88
N TYR A 16 12.48 18.10 11.84
CA TYR A 16 11.01 18.22 11.92
C TYR A 16 10.38 16.84 11.78
N PRO A 17 9.15 16.62 12.33
CA PRO A 17 8.38 15.42 12.01
C PRO A 17 8.17 15.31 10.50
N THR A 18 8.41 14.12 9.94
CA THR A 18 8.24 13.84 8.51
C THR A 18 6.94 13.07 8.30
N TYR A 19 6.16 13.49 7.32
CA TYR A 19 4.92 12.84 6.91
C TYR A 19 5.03 12.40 5.45
N GLU A 20 4.62 11.15 5.20
CA GLU A 20 4.63 10.59 3.86
C GLU A 20 3.50 11.16 2.99
N TYR A 21 3.61 10.92 1.68
CA TYR A 21 2.69 11.44 0.66
C TYR A 21 1.20 11.24 0.95
N GLU A 22 0.79 10.05 1.45
CA GLU A 22 -0.62 9.77 1.74
C GLU A 22 -1.15 10.57 2.93
N ASP A 23 -0.35 10.72 3.97
CA ASP A 23 -0.69 11.52 5.15
C ASP A 23 -0.75 13.01 4.79
N ALA A 24 0.20 13.49 3.98
CA ALA A 24 0.23 14.87 3.49
C ALA A 24 -1.04 15.23 2.71
N ARG A 25 -1.55 14.33 1.87
CA ARG A 25 -2.79 14.53 1.10
C ARG A 25 -4.02 14.70 1.96
N ALA A 26 -4.10 14.04 3.11
CA ALA A 26 -5.21 14.19 4.05
C ALA A 26 -5.26 15.60 4.67
N HIS A 27 -4.14 16.33 4.67
CA HIS A 27 -3.99 17.69 5.19
C HIS A 27 -4.18 18.81 4.16
N GLU A 28 -4.43 18.51 2.88
CA GLU A 28 -4.66 19.55 1.87
C GLU A 28 -5.94 20.33 2.10
N ILE A 29 -5.86 21.66 2.10
CA ILE A 29 -7.04 22.52 2.17
C ILE A 29 -7.81 22.52 0.86
N LYS A 30 -7.07 22.48 -0.28
CA LYS A 30 -7.61 22.34 -1.65
C LYS A 30 -6.69 21.41 -2.42
N PRO A 31 -7.23 20.51 -3.26
CA PRO A 31 -6.38 19.68 -4.12
C PRO A 31 -5.42 20.53 -4.94
N HIS A 32 -4.14 20.29 -4.78
CA HIS A 32 -3.09 20.99 -5.51
C HIS A 32 -2.96 20.44 -6.93
N ARG A 33 -2.50 21.30 -7.85
CA ARG A 33 -2.24 20.88 -9.23
C ARG A 33 -0.95 20.08 -9.30
N ARG A 34 -1.07 18.75 -9.32
CA ARG A 34 0.08 17.83 -9.40
C ARG A 34 0.54 17.53 -10.83
N THR A 35 -0.26 17.86 -11.82
CA THR A 35 0.07 17.69 -13.23
C THR A 35 0.20 19.07 -13.87
N ILE A 36 1.42 19.50 -14.17
CA ILE A 36 1.71 20.86 -14.63
C ILE A 36 2.21 20.82 -16.08
N PRO A 37 1.49 21.45 -17.05
CA PRO A 37 1.94 21.52 -18.43
C PRO A 37 3.08 22.50 -18.61
N PHE A 38 4.16 22.04 -19.22
CA PHE A 38 5.34 22.86 -19.53
C PHE A 38 5.80 22.71 -20.98
N LYS A 39 6.06 23.85 -21.64
CA LYS A 39 6.62 23.84 -22.98
C LYS A 39 8.07 23.31 -22.94
N GLY A 40 8.36 22.31 -23.79
CA GLY A 40 9.68 21.69 -23.87
C GLY A 40 9.86 20.45 -22.97
N VAL A 41 8.84 20.06 -22.21
CA VAL A 41 8.79 18.74 -21.57
C VAL A 41 8.65 17.68 -22.65
N ARG A 42 9.46 16.62 -22.57
CA ARG A 42 9.35 15.46 -23.49
C ARG A 42 8.12 14.64 -23.17
N GLN A 43 7.61 13.90 -24.14
CA GLN A 43 6.55 12.90 -23.87
C GLN A 43 7.12 11.80 -22.98
N GLY A 44 6.37 11.43 -21.94
CA GLY A 44 6.74 10.37 -21.01
C GLY A 44 6.69 10.80 -19.54
N PHE A 45 7.30 10.02 -18.70
CA PHE A 45 7.36 10.23 -17.26
C PHE A 45 8.38 11.33 -16.93
N ASN A 46 7.93 12.43 -16.35
CA ASN A 46 8.76 13.56 -15.91
C ASN A 46 8.28 13.97 -14.52
N GLN A 47 8.64 13.21 -13.50
CA GLN A 47 8.22 13.45 -12.12
C GLN A 47 9.32 14.19 -11.35
N LEU A 48 8.89 15.13 -10.53
CA LEU A 48 9.70 15.73 -9.47
C LEU A 48 9.17 15.24 -8.12
N ARG A 49 10.05 14.74 -7.29
CA ARG A 49 9.79 14.50 -5.86
C ARG A 49 10.10 15.80 -5.13
N LEU A 50 9.17 16.24 -4.31
CA LEU A 50 9.26 17.47 -3.54
C LEU A 50 9.44 17.14 -2.06
N THR A 51 10.33 17.89 -1.39
CA THR A 51 10.39 17.95 0.06
C THR A 51 9.93 19.33 0.46
N LEU A 52 8.82 19.42 1.21
CA LEU A 52 8.19 20.67 1.62
C LEU A 52 8.29 20.84 3.13
N THR A 53 8.76 22.01 3.58
CA THR A 53 8.63 22.40 4.99
C THR A 53 7.34 23.20 5.16
N VAL A 54 6.40 22.67 5.95
CA VAL A 54 5.09 23.29 6.21
C VAL A 54 5.05 23.87 7.61
N SER A 55 4.61 25.12 7.73
CA SER A 55 4.50 25.82 9.01
C SER A 55 3.40 25.23 9.91
N ALA A 56 3.44 25.56 11.19
CA ALA A 56 2.37 25.23 12.14
C ALA A 56 1.00 25.89 11.78
N THR A 57 0.96 26.77 10.79
CA THR A 57 -0.27 27.36 10.24
C THR A 57 -0.69 26.77 8.89
N GLY A 58 0.07 25.79 8.38
CA GLY A 58 -0.21 25.11 7.12
C GLY A 58 0.36 25.77 5.87
N ASP A 59 1.23 26.80 6.01
CA ASP A 59 1.85 27.48 4.88
C ASP A 59 3.15 26.75 4.48
N VAL A 60 3.42 26.58 3.19
CA VAL A 60 4.69 26.05 2.71
C VAL A 60 5.76 27.13 2.88
N LEU A 61 6.71 26.87 3.79
CA LEU A 61 7.83 27.77 4.10
C LEU A 61 9.00 27.58 3.13
N GLU A 62 9.28 26.33 2.80
CA GLU A 62 10.37 25.93 1.94
C GLU A 62 9.94 24.76 1.05
N ALA A 63 10.49 24.71 -0.16
CA ALA A 63 10.26 23.64 -1.11
C ALA A 63 11.56 23.32 -1.86
N GLU A 64 11.96 22.07 -1.79
CA GLU A 64 13.09 21.50 -2.53
C GLU A 64 12.58 20.44 -3.49
N ALA A 65 13.28 20.20 -4.60
CA ALA A 65 12.92 19.16 -5.56
C ALA A 65 14.11 18.26 -5.87
N SER A 66 13.82 16.97 -6.03
CA SER A 66 14.73 15.97 -6.54
C SER A 66 14.10 15.23 -7.73
N GLY A 67 14.93 14.62 -8.58
CA GLY A 67 14.47 13.90 -9.77
C GLY A 67 15.54 13.86 -10.84
N GLU A 68 15.16 13.44 -12.05
CA GLU A 68 16.10 13.41 -13.17
C GLU A 68 16.57 14.81 -13.55
N HIS A 69 17.85 14.93 -13.93
CA HIS A 69 18.47 16.21 -14.28
C HIS A 69 17.70 17.00 -15.35
N GLU A 70 17.15 16.31 -16.34
CA GLU A 70 16.35 16.91 -17.41
C GLU A 70 15.01 17.48 -16.91
N THR A 71 14.45 16.93 -15.84
CA THR A 71 13.20 17.39 -15.21
C THR A 71 13.46 18.50 -14.21
N LEU A 72 14.56 18.42 -13.45
CA LEU A 72 14.96 19.42 -12.46
C LEU A 72 15.19 20.82 -13.06
N LYS A 73 15.54 20.93 -14.35
CA LYS A 73 15.69 22.24 -15.02
C LYS A 73 14.42 23.10 -15.03
N PHE A 74 13.25 22.48 -14.85
CA PHE A 74 11.96 23.18 -14.78
C PHE A 74 11.62 23.64 -13.36
N TRP A 75 12.30 23.12 -12.33
CA TRP A 75 12.01 23.41 -10.93
C TRP A 75 11.96 24.91 -10.59
N PRO A 76 12.90 25.76 -11.03
CA PRO A 76 12.84 27.20 -10.73
C PRO A 76 11.56 27.89 -11.20
N GLN A 77 10.87 27.34 -12.22
CA GLN A 77 9.63 27.88 -12.77
C GLN A 77 8.39 27.34 -12.04
N VAL A 78 8.49 26.13 -11.48
CA VAL A 78 7.40 25.44 -10.75
C VAL A 78 7.37 25.85 -9.28
N ARG A 79 8.52 26.05 -8.66
CA ARG A 79 8.68 26.35 -7.24
C ARG A 79 7.77 27.48 -6.72
N PRO A 80 7.56 28.61 -7.43
CA PRO A 80 6.68 29.68 -6.97
C PRO A 80 5.21 29.26 -6.81
N GLU A 81 4.72 28.30 -7.62
CA GLU A 81 3.37 27.74 -7.50
C GLU A 81 3.29 26.84 -6.28
N VAL A 82 4.28 25.97 -6.07
CA VAL A 82 4.34 25.05 -4.92
C VAL A 82 4.38 25.81 -3.60
N LEU A 83 5.10 26.92 -3.53
CA LEU A 83 5.17 27.78 -2.33
C LEU A 83 3.81 28.44 -1.95
N GLN A 84 2.82 28.38 -2.84
CA GLN A 84 1.46 28.88 -2.56
C GLN A 84 0.52 27.80 -2.07
N TRP A 85 0.96 26.56 -1.97
CA TRP A 85 0.14 25.47 -1.48
C TRP A 85 -0.18 25.64 0.00
N LYS A 86 -1.34 25.13 0.42
CA LYS A 86 -1.85 25.27 1.77
C LYS A 86 -2.32 23.93 2.30
N PHE A 87 -1.92 23.64 3.52
CA PHE A 87 -2.28 22.44 4.26
C PHE A 87 -3.06 22.82 5.53
N THR A 88 -3.85 21.91 6.07
CA THR A 88 -4.28 22.00 7.46
C THR A 88 -3.05 21.75 8.35
N PRO A 89 -2.94 22.41 9.50
CA PRO A 89 -1.81 22.21 10.39
C PRO A 89 -1.58 20.74 10.73
N PHE A 90 -0.32 20.34 10.72
CA PHE A 90 0.09 19.03 11.25
C PHE A 90 0.18 19.12 12.77
N GLU A 91 -0.26 18.08 13.46
CA GLU A 91 -0.34 18.10 14.92
C GLU A 91 0.45 16.95 15.53
N GLU A 92 1.24 17.26 16.55
CA GLU A 92 1.92 16.30 17.40
C GLU A 92 1.46 16.50 18.85
N ASN A 93 0.89 15.45 19.46
CA ASN A 93 0.31 15.53 20.82
C ASN A 93 -0.73 16.65 20.99
N GLY A 94 -1.55 16.92 19.95
CA GLY A 94 -2.59 17.95 19.94
C GLY A 94 -2.07 19.37 19.84
N LYS A 95 -0.83 19.57 19.41
CA LYS A 95 -0.24 20.89 19.15
C LYS A 95 0.22 20.97 17.70
N ALA A 96 -0.11 22.07 17.04
CA ALA A 96 0.37 22.33 15.69
C ALA A 96 1.90 22.46 15.66
N VAL A 97 2.54 21.74 14.73
CA VAL A 97 3.98 21.68 14.56
C VAL A 97 4.41 22.10 13.16
N ILE A 98 5.68 22.45 13.00
CA ILE A 98 6.31 22.54 11.68
C ILE A 98 6.57 21.12 11.24
N ALA A 99 6.17 20.76 10.01
CA ALA A 99 6.31 19.43 9.45
C ALA A 99 7.11 19.45 8.15
N GLU A 100 7.85 18.38 7.91
CA GLU A 100 8.43 18.08 6.60
C GLU A 100 7.54 17.04 5.91
N ILE A 101 7.17 17.28 4.65
CA ILE A 101 6.30 16.38 3.89
C ILE A 101 6.90 16.08 2.52
N GLU A 102 6.62 14.87 2.02
CA GLU A 102 6.98 14.48 0.67
C GLU A 102 5.78 14.57 -0.27
N GLU A 103 6.00 15.12 -1.44
CA GLU A 103 5.01 15.28 -2.51
C GLU A 103 5.60 14.99 -3.88
N TYR A 104 4.73 14.75 -4.86
CA TYR A 104 5.14 14.49 -6.24
C TYR A 104 4.36 15.36 -7.21
N ILE A 105 5.05 15.87 -8.23
CA ILE A 105 4.43 16.57 -9.36
C ILE A 105 4.91 15.98 -10.68
N ASP A 106 3.97 15.82 -11.62
CA ASP A 106 4.25 15.39 -12.98
C ASP A 106 4.28 16.59 -13.91
N LEU A 107 5.39 16.77 -14.61
CA LEU A 107 5.49 17.75 -15.68
C LEU A 107 5.06 17.10 -16.99
N VAL A 108 4.10 17.70 -17.67
CA VAL A 108 3.51 17.15 -18.90
C VAL A 108 3.66 18.11 -20.07
N PRO A 109 3.65 17.62 -21.32
CA PRO A 109 3.61 18.49 -22.50
C PRO A 109 2.32 19.33 -22.51
N PRO A 110 2.34 20.52 -23.13
CA PRO A 110 1.14 21.32 -23.33
C PRO A 110 0.03 20.53 -24.02
N GLU A 111 -1.20 20.88 -23.71
CA GLU A 111 -2.38 20.26 -24.32
C GLU A 111 -2.37 20.38 -25.84
N ARG A 112 -2.69 19.29 -26.53
CA ARG A 112 -2.88 19.26 -27.97
C ARG A 112 -4.32 19.61 -28.28
N LEU A 113 -4.53 20.85 -28.74
CA LEU A 113 -5.87 21.28 -29.19
C LEU A 113 -6.21 20.65 -30.54
N PRO A 114 -7.51 20.38 -30.79
CA PRO A 114 -7.99 19.86 -32.07
C PRO A 114 -7.56 20.77 -33.23
N LYS A 115 -7.03 20.16 -34.29
CA LYS A 115 -6.63 20.90 -35.51
C LYS A 115 -7.81 21.26 -36.40
N THR A 116 -8.90 20.50 -36.30
CA THR A 116 -10.09 20.63 -37.15
C THR A 116 -11.31 20.57 -36.24
N HIS A 117 -12.22 21.54 -36.38
CA HIS A 117 -13.48 21.54 -35.66
C HIS A 117 -14.46 20.57 -36.33
N VAL A 118 -15.04 19.66 -35.54
CA VAL A 118 -16.12 18.74 -35.94
C VAL A 118 -17.39 19.15 -35.20
N ALA A 119 -18.40 19.64 -35.93
CA ALA A 119 -19.64 20.08 -35.31
C ALA A 119 -20.33 18.92 -34.56
N ALA A 120 -20.63 19.14 -33.27
CA ALA A 120 -21.40 18.19 -32.49
C ALA A 120 -22.85 18.07 -33.05
N PRO A 121 -23.49 16.91 -32.86
CA PRO A 121 -24.90 16.74 -33.20
C PRO A 121 -25.78 17.71 -32.42
N VAL A 122 -26.88 18.17 -33.01
CA VAL A 122 -27.85 19.06 -32.35
C VAL A 122 -28.61 18.30 -31.27
N LEU A 123 -28.46 18.70 -30.04
CA LEU A 123 -29.15 18.09 -28.91
C LEU A 123 -30.60 18.57 -28.81
N ARG A 124 -31.56 17.84 -29.42
CA ARG A 124 -32.99 18.10 -29.39
C ARG A 124 -33.63 17.57 -28.10
N GLN A 125 -34.88 17.98 -27.81
CA GLN A 125 -35.61 17.57 -26.60
C GLN A 125 -35.75 16.04 -26.48
N ASN A 126 -35.97 15.36 -27.59
CA ASN A 126 -36.16 13.90 -27.71
C ASN A 126 -34.92 13.14 -28.21
N SER A 127 -33.76 13.77 -28.27
CA SER A 127 -32.53 13.09 -28.67
C SER A 127 -32.24 11.89 -27.79
N LYS A 128 -31.92 10.76 -28.43
CA LYS A 128 -31.37 9.59 -27.73
C LYS A 128 -29.90 9.85 -27.39
N ILE A 129 -29.56 9.70 -26.14
CA ILE A 129 -28.20 9.95 -25.62
C ILE A 129 -27.67 8.66 -25.01
N ILE A 130 -26.46 8.29 -25.38
CA ILE A 130 -25.70 7.20 -24.74
C ILE A 130 -24.30 7.73 -24.44
N ILE A 131 -23.89 7.68 -23.17
CA ILE A 131 -22.54 8.04 -22.75
C ILE A 131 -21.93 6.80 -22.09
N SER A 132 -20.71 6.43 -22.46
CA SER A 132 -20.06 5.24 -21.93
C SER A 132 -18.63 5.54 -21.53
N LEU A 133 -18.23 4.96 -20.40
CA LEU A 133 -16.86 4.95 -19.90
C LEU A 133 -16.47 3.50 -19.62
N THR A 134 -15.41 3.03 -20.27
CA THR A 134 -14.78 1.75 -19.95
C THR A 134 -13.41 2.03 -19.34
N ARG A 135 -13.12 1.41 -18.21
CA ARG A 135 -11.80 1.38 -17.58
C ARG A 135 -11.28 -0.06 -17.61
N THR A 136 -10.10 -0.26 -18.21
CA THR A 136 -9.45 -1.57 -18.21
C THR A 136 -8.62 -1.77 -16.93
N GLY A 137 -8.28 -3.00 -16.61
CA GLY A 137 -7.32 -3.31 -15.56
C GLY A 137 -5.91 -2.82 -15.89
N CYS A 138 -5.04 -2.83 -14.87
CA CYS A 138 -3.61 -2.65 -14.98
C CYS A 138 -2.89 -3.89 -14.44
N PHE A 139 -1.57 -3.89 -14.43
CA PHE A 139 -0.81 -4.87 -13.66
C PHE A 139 -0.87 -4.49 -12.17
N GLY A 140 -1.83 -5.06 -11.43
CA GLY A 140 -2.11 -4.74 -10.03
C GLY A 140 -3.60 -4.64 -9.74
N SER A 141 -3.99 -3.81 -8.78
CA SER A 141 -5.34 -3.72 -8.20
C SER A 141 -6.24 -2.64 -8.83
N CYS A 142 -6.00 -2.25 -10.10
CA CYS A 142 -6.83 -1.24 -10.76
C CYS A 142 -8.26 -1.75 -11.01
N PRO A 143 -9.31 -1.01 -10.60
CA PRO A 143 -10.68 -1.35 -10.95
C PRO A 143 -10.90 -1.44 -12.46
N SER A 144 -11.55 -2.50 -12.91
CA SER A 144 -11.92 -2.73 -14.32
C SER A 144 -13.43 -2.83 -14.45
N TYR A 145 -14.02 -1.95 -15.23
CA TYR A 145 -15.47 -1.86 -15.41
C TYR A 145 -15.86 -1.12 -16.68
N THR A 146 -17.14 -1.28 -17.06
CA THR A 146 -17.79 -0.44 -18.05
C THR A 146 -19.05 0.16 -17.43
N VAL A 147 -19.23 1.47 -17.58
CA VAL A 147 -20.50 2.13 -17.26
C VAL A 147 -21.09 2.76 -18.49
N THR A 148 -22.41 2.56 -18.67
CA THR A 148 -23.18 3.17 -19.76
C THR A 148 -24.34 3.94 -19.16
N VAL A 149 -24.41 5.23 -19.47
CA VAL A 149 -25.48 6.14 -19.09
C VAL A 149 -26.39 6.33 -20.29
N GLY A 150 -27.57 5.76 -20.25
CA GLY A 150 -28.62 5.93 -21.26
C GLY A 150 -29.54 7.11 -20.92
N THR A 151 -30.64 7.22 -21.67
CA THR A 151 -31.59 8.33 -21.50
C THR A 151 -32.31 8.31 -20.16
N ASP A 152 -32.55 7.13 -19.59
CA ASP A 152 -33.32 6.88 -18.37
C ASP A 152 -32.69 5.85 -17.42
N ASN A 153 -31.64 5.20 -17.87
CA ASN A 153 -30.99 4.14 -17.11
C ASN A 153 -29.46 4.28 -17.12
N ILE A 154 -28.85 3.68 -16.12
CA ILE A 154 -27.42 3.47 -16.00
C ILE A 154 -27.18 1.97 -15.93
N VAL A 155 -26.18 1.48 -16.64
CA VAL A 155 -25.71 0.10 -16.56
C VAL A 155 -24.24 0.13 -16.16
N PHE A 156 -23.92 -0.41 -15.00
CA PHE A 156 -22.55 -0.69 -14.56
C PHE A 156 -22.26 -2.17 -14.81
N ASN A 157 -21.08 -2.49 -15.32
CA ASN A 157 -20.61 -3.85 -15.49
C ASN A 157 -19.19 -3.95 -14.96
N GLY A 158 -19.03 -4.54 -13.76
CA GLY A 158 -17.76 -4.74 -13.10
C GLY A 158 -17.05 -5.99 -13.61
N HIS A 159 -15.77 -5.87 -13.97
CA HIS A 159 -14.96 -6.96 -14.53
C HIS A 159 -13.89 -7.47 -13.58
N GLY A 160 -13.26 -6.60 -12.80
CA GLY A 160 -12.21 -6.96 -11.85
C GLY A 160 -11.86 -5.83 -10.88
N TYR A 161 -11.35 -6.18 -9.72
CA TYR A 161 -10.98 -5.24 -8.65
C TYR A 161 -12.08 -4.25 -8.26
N VAL A 162 -13.34 -4.70 -8.34
CA VAL A 162 -14.54 -3.98 -7.89
C VAL A 162 -15.28 -4.85 -6.88
N VAL A 163 -15.91 -4.23 -5.87
CA VAL A 163 -16.68 -4.98 -4.86
C VAL A 163 -17.87 -5.68 -5.50
N ALA A 164 -18.63 -4.97 -6.34
CA ALA A 164 -19.77 -5.54 -7.05
C ALA A 164 -19.37 -5.86 -8.49
N SER A 165 -19.01 -7.11 -8.75
CA SER A 165 -18.76 -7.63 -10.10
C SER A 165 -20.06 -7.94 -10.83
N GLY A 166 -19.99 -8.00 -12.18
CA GLY A 166 -21.13 -8.26 -13.03
C GLY A 166 -21.96 -7.02 -13.37
N LYS A 167 -23.19 -7.27 -13.86
CA LYS A 167 -24.05 -6.21 -14.39
C LYS A 167 -25.03 -5.72 -13.35
N HIS A 168 -24.99 -4.41 -13.10
CA HIS A 168 -25.90 -3.68 -12.19
C HIS A 168 -26.58 -2.54 -12.93
N THR A 169 -27.80 -2.23 -12.56
CA THR A 169 -28.62 -1.21 -13.21
C THR A 169 -29.09 -0.15 -12.22
N ASP A 170 -29.26 1.07 -12.67
CA ASP A 170 -29.87 2.15 -11.90
C ASP A 170 -30.67 3.08 -12.82
N THR A 171 -31.47 3.91 -12.22
CA THR A 171 -32.23 4.95 -12.92
C THR A 171 -31.49 6.28 -12.90
N VAL A 172 -31.64 7.07 -13.94
CA VAL A 172 -31.10 8.43 -14.03
C VAL A 172 -32.16 9.38 -14.58
N LYS A 173 -32.13 10.63 -14.10
CA LYS A 173 -33.02 11.65 -14.63
C LYS A 173 -32.50 12.16 -15.98
N LEU A 174 -33.36 12.22 -16.99
CA LEU A 174 -33.00 12.70 -18.33
C LEU A 174 -32.33 14.07 -18.32
N ASN A 175 -32.74 14.99 -17.43
CA ASN A 175 -32.14 16.31 -17.34
C ASN A 175 -30.65 16.26 -16.92
N GLU A 176 -30.25 15.33 -16.07
CA GLU A 176 -28.84 15.14 -15.67
C GLU A 176 -28.02 14.57 -16.81
N VAL A 177 -28.56 13.58 -17.53
CA VAL A 177 -27.92 13.03 -18.75
C VAL A 177 -27.71 14.13 -19.79
N ARG A 178 -28.73 14.95 -20.04
CA ARG A 178 -28.66 16.09 -20.96
C ARG A 178 -27.64 17.15 -20.50
N LYS A 179 -27.55 17.40 -19.21
CA LYS A 179 -26.57 18.32 -18.63
C LYS A 179 -25.14 17.79 -18.86
N LEU A 180 -24.93 16.52 -18.68
CA LEU A 180 -23.64 15.88 -18.96
C LEU A 180 -23.33 15.93 -20.47
N ALA A 181 -24.28 15.57 -21.35
CA ALA A 181 -24.09 15.66 -22.80
C ALA A 181 -23.74 17.08 -23.28
N LYS A 182 -24.34 18.11 -22.68
CA LYS A 182 -23.97 19.52 -22.96
C LYS A 182 -22.52 19.83 -22.57
N ARG A 183 -21.97 19.21 -21.52
CA ARG A 183 -20.55 19.35 -21.15
C ARG A 183 -19.64 18.77 -22.24
N PHE A 184 -19.97 17.60 -22.80
CA PHE A 184 -19.23 17.02 -23.93
C PHE A 184 -19.25 17.95 -25.16
N ILE A 185 -20.41 18.52 -25.48
CA ILE A 185 -20.55 19.47 -26.59
C ILE A 185 -19.72 20.74 -26.34
N ALA A 186 -19.82 21.32 -25.14
CA ALA A 186 -19.06 22.53 -24.76
C ALA A 186 -17.54 22.29 -24.72
N ALA A 187 -17.11 21.08 -24.44
CA ALA A 187 -15.70 20.66 -24.47
C ALA A 187 -15.17 20.44 -25.88
N ASP A 188 -15.98 20.64 -26.93
CA ASP A 188 -15.64 20.29 -28.33
C ASP A 188 -15.17 18.82 -28.50
N PHE A 189 -15.78 17.91 -27.72
CA PHE A 189 -15.35 16.51 -27.65
C PHE A 189 -15.34 15.79 -29.00
N TYR A 190 -16.23 16.15 -29.91
CA TYR A 190 -16.30 15.57 -31.26
C TYR A 190 -15.06 15.90 -32.11
N SER A 191 -14.37 16.98 -31.80
CA SER A 191 -13.15 17.43 -32.47
C SER A 191 -11.87 16.81 -31.89
N MET A 192 -11.91 16.21 -30.70
CA MET A 192 -10.75 15.63 -30.04
C MET A 192 -10.11 14.49 -30.84
N ASP A 193 -8.81 14.27 -30.68
CA ASP A 193 -8.13 13.09 -31.23
C ASP A 193 -8.80 11.81 -30.70
N ALA A 194 -8.84 10.76 -31.52
CA ALA A 194 -9.43 9.49 -31.08
C ALA A 194 -8.56 8.75 -30.06
N LYS A 195 -7.27 9.09 -29.97
CA LYS A 195 -6.30 8.41 -29.08
C LYS A 195 -5.28 9.36 -28.51
N TYR A 196 -5.12 9.26 -27.20
CA TYR A 196 -4.03 9.86 -26.42
C TYR A 196 -3.34 8.74 -25.66
N ARG A 197 -2.25 8.21 -26.23
CA ARG A 197 -1.57 7.02 -25.69
C ARG A 197 -0.10 7.27 -25.47
N ALA A 198 0.36 7.17 -24.21
CA ALA A 198 1.77 7.20 -23.85
C ALA A 198 2.44 5.83 -24.12
N SER A 199 3.76 5.85 -24.35
CA SER A 199 4.55 4.62 -24.56
C SER A 199 5.05 4.09 -23.22
N VAL A 200 4.13 3.64 -22.38
CA VAL A 200 4.39 3.05 -21.06
C VAL A 200 3.58 1.78 -20.90
N THR A 201 3.86 0.99 -19.88
CA THR A 201 3.14 -0.24 -19.56
C THR A 201 2.39 -0.10 -18.23
N ASP A 202 1.53 -1.08 -17.97
CA ASP A 202 0.93 -1.34 -16.65
C ASP A 202 -0.02 -0.27 -16.10
N ASN A 203 -0.60 0.55 -16.99
CA ASN A 203 -1.61 1.54 -16.63
C ASN A 203 -3.00 1.17 -17.16
N PRO A 204 -4.10 1.61 -16.52
CA PRO A 204 -5.43 1.41 -17.05
C PRO A 204 -5.64 2.27 -18.31
N THR A 205 -6.40 1.73 -19.26
CA THR A 205 -6.91 2.50 -20.40
C THR A 205 -8.34 2.92 -20.11
N TYR A 206 -8.66 4.18 -20.41
CA TYR A 206 -10.02 4.69 -20.37
C TYR A 206 -10.53 4.87 -21.81
N LEU A 207 -11.74 4.36 -22.08
CA LEU A 207 -12.46 4.58 -23.35
C LEU A 207 -13.70 5.40 -23.03
N LEU A 208 -13.67 6.68 -23.35
CA LEU A 208 -14.78 7.61 -23.12
C LEU A 208 -15.54 7.82 -24.42
N SER A 209 -16.85 7.62 -24.42
CA SER A 209 -17.65 7.84 -25.63
C SER A 209 -18.97 8.56 -25.33
N ILE A 210 -19.46 9.28 -26.34
CA ILE A 210 -20.81 9.83 -26.39
C ILE A 210 -21.44 9.54 -27.74
N GLU A 211 -22.71 9.19 -27.73
CA GLU A 211 -23.55 9.02 -28.91
C GLU A 211 -24.83 9.85 -28.76
N ILE A 212 -25.12 10.70 -29.73
CA ILE A 212 -26.34 11.49 -29.80
C ILE A 212 -27.01 11.20 -31.15
N ASP A 213 -28.24 10.65 -31.12
CA ASP A 213 -29.02 10.30 -32.31
C ASP A 213 -28.24 9.47 -33.36
N GLY A 214 -27.42 8.50 -32.89
CA GLY A 214 -26.60 7.62 -33.74
C GLY A 214 -25.22 8.20 -34.11
N HIS A 215 -24.92 9.42 -33.79
CA HIS A 215 -23.61 10.03 -34.03
C HIS A 215 -22.70 9.77 -32.85
N LYS A 216 -21.77 8.80 -32.96
CA LYS A 216 -20.84 8.39 -31.92
C LYS A 216 -19.48 9.06 -32.07
N LYS A 217 -18.91 9.49 -30.94
CA LYS A 217 -17.50 9.84 -30.79
C LYS A 217 -16.93 9.07 -29.60
N GLU A 218 -15.71 8.56 -29.78
CA GLU A 218 -14.96 7.86 -28.74
C GLU A 218 -13.54 8.38 -28.68
N VAL A 219 -12.98 8.46 -27.48
CA VAL A 219 -11.61 8.89 -27.17
C VAL A 219 -10.98 7.84 -26.24
N GLU A 220 -9.79 7.38 -26.61
CA GLU A 220 -8.95 6.51 -25.81
C GLU A 220 -7.95 7.37 -25.02
N ASP A 221 -7.97 7.24 -23.69
CA ASP A 221 -6.97 7.76 -22.75
C ASP A 221 -6.14 6.62 -22.19
N TYR A 222 -4.83 6.63 -22.47
CA TYR A 222 -3.84 5.78 -21.85
C TYR A 222 -2.68 6.63 -21.36
N VAL A 223 -2.78 7.13 -20.11
CA VAL A 223 -1.86 8.12 -19.54
C VAL A 223 -1.75 9.34 -20.48
N GLY A 224 -2.88 9.76 -21.01
CA GLY A 224 -2.97 10.75 -22.09
C GLY A 224 -2.40 12.12 -21.72
N ALA A 225 -2.42 12.49 -20.44
CA ALA A 225 -1.80 13.71 -19.95
C ALA A 225 -0.30 13.80 -20.37
N TRP A 226 0.40 12.66 -20.38
CA TRP A 226 1.83 12.60 -20.74
C TRP A 226 2.09 12.80 -22.25
N VAL A 227 1.06 12.79 -23.04
CA VAL A 227 1.11 13.06 -24.49
C VAL A 227 0.31 14.29 -24.91
N GLY A 228 -0.07 15.12 -23.95
CA GLY A 228 -0.77 16.38 -24.18
C GLY A 228 -2.28 16.24 -24.42
N MET A 229 -2.93 15.26 -23.80
CA MET A 229 -4.37 15.16 -23.78
C MET A 229 -4.99 16.38 -23.09
N PRO A 230 -6.06 17.01 -23.65
CA PRO A 230 -6.78 18.07 -22.96
C PRO A 230 -7.37 17.59 -21.61
N ALA A 231 -7.15 18.35 -20.55
CA ALA A 231 -7.58 18.01 -19.18
C ALA A 231 -9.08 17.81 -19.07
N VAL A 232 -9.86 18.48 -19.92
CA VAL A 232 -11.32 18.35 -19.96
C VAL A 232 -11.78 16.91 -20.25
N ILE A 233 -10.97 16.07 -20.91
CA ILE A 233 -11.30 14.65 -21.13
C ILE A 233 -11.36 13.93 -19.80
N SER A 234 -10.33 14.03 -18.96
CA SER A 234 -10.32 13.43 -17.61
C SER A 234 -11.42 14.01 -16.69
N GLU A 235 -11.78 15.30 -16.87
CA GLU A 235 -12.93 15.88 -16.17
C GLU A 235 -14.27 15.29 -16.60
N LEU A 236 -14.41 14.94 -17.89
CA LEU A 236 -15.60 14.26 -18.41
C LEU A 236 -15.69 12.81 -17.92
N GLU A 237 -14.56 12.08 -17.86
CA GLU A 237 -14.48 10.74 -17.27
C GLU A 237 -14.98 10.74 -15.83
N LYS A 238 -14.43 11.63 -14.99
CA LYS A 238 -14.87 11.83 -13.60
C LYS A 238 -16.36 12.20 -13.50
N ALA A 239 -16.86 12.99 -14.46
CA ALA A 239 -18.26 13.39 -14.47
C ALA A 239 -19.22 12.24 -14.83
N VAL A 240 -18.79 11.30 -15.69
CA VAL A 240 -19.53 10.07 -15.99
C VAL A 240 -19.60 9.20 -14.75
N ASP A 241 -18.45 8.97 -14.09
CA ASP A 241 -18.37 8.19 -12.85
C ASP A 241 -19.23 8.78 -11.72
N ALA A 242 -19.16 10.11 -11.53
CA ALA A 242 -19.95 10.80 -10.53
C ALA A 242 -21.47 10.71 -10.80
N LEU A 243 -21.91 10.87 -12.07
CA LEU A 243 -23.31 10.72 -12.43
C LEU A 243 -23.81 9.28 -12.24
N ALA A 244 -22.97 8.32 -12.62
CA ALA A 244 -23.27 6.91 -12.49
C ALA A 244 -23.08 6.37 -11.07
N ARG A 245 -22.45 7.16 -10.19
CA ARG A 245 -22.08 6.74 -8.81
C ARG A 245 -21.32 5.43 -8.79
N THR A 246 -20.34 5.29 -9.70
CA THR A 246 -19.58 4.05 -9.86
C THR A 246 -18.81 3.67 -8.61
N GLU A 247 -18.39 4.66 -7.80
CA GLU A 247 -17.70 4.46 -6.52
C GLU A 247 -18.41 3.45 -5.61
N ARG A 248 -19.76 3.46 -5.54
CA ARG A 248 -20.51 2.50 -4.71
C ARG A 248 -20.28 1.04 -5.12
N TRP A 249 -20.11 0.77 -6.42
CA TRP A 249 -19.85 -0.57 -6.94
C TRP A 249 -18.37 -0.95 -6.85
N ILE A 250 -17.50 0.03 -7.04
CA ILE A 250 -16.04 -0.14 -6.99
C ILE A 250 -15.58 -0.33 -5.54
N GLU A 251 -15.99 0.59 -4.65
CA GLU A 251 -15.57 0.65 -3.26
C GLU A 251 -16.51 -0.08 -2.29
N GLY A 252 -17.71 -0.45 -2.75
CA GLY A 252 -18.69 -1.14 -1.92
C GLY A 252 -19.25 -0.28 -0.78
N SER A 253 -19.75 0.91 -1.07
CA SER A 253 -20.43 1.75 -0.06
C SER A 253 -21.81 1.20 0.33
N ASP A 254 -22.41 1.70 1.41
CA ASP A 254 -23.77 1.35 1.84
C ASP A 254 -24.85 1.64 0.78
N GLY A 255 -24.62 2.62 -0.09
CA GLY A 255 -25.44 2.89 -1.27
C GLY A 255 -25.50 1.74 -2.27
N MET A 256 -24.49 0.85 -2.30
CA MET A 256 -24.50 -0.38 -3.09
C MET A 256 -25.63 -1.32 -2.64
N VAL A 257 -25.75 -1.57 -1.35
CA VAL A 257 -26.76 -2.50 -0.82
C VAL A 257 -28.17 -2.02 -1.13
N ARG A 258 -28.44 -0.71 -0.96
CA ARG A 258 -29.73 -0.13 -1.35
C ARG A 258 -30.02 -0.25 -2.85
N ALA A 259 -29.02 -0.12 -3.70
CA ALA A 259 -29.18 -0.31 -5.13
C ALA A 259 -29.46 -1.78 -5.48
N LEU A 260 -28.75 -2.72 -4.86
CA LEU A 260 -29.00 -4.16 -4.99
C LEU A 260 -30.42 -4.55 -4.53
N GLN A 261 -30.91 -3.96 -3.44
CA GLN A 261 -32.31 -4.15 -2.99
C GLN A 261 -33.32 -3.64 -4.04
N ALA A 262 -33.05 -2.51 -4.66
CA ALA A 262 -33.89 -1.96 -5.74
C ALA A 262 -33.89 -2.86 -6.99
N GLU A 263 -32.77 -3.53 -7.29
CA GLU A 263 -32.66 -4.55 -8.33
C GLU A 263 -33.29 -5.90 -7.96
N LYS A 264 -33.82 -6.04 -6.74
CA LYS A 264 -34.33 -7.30 -6.19
C LYS A 264 -33.27 -8.41 -6.16
N PHE A 265 -32.02 -8.03 -5.89
CA PHE A 265 -30.91 -8.97 -5.73
C PHE A 265 -31.21 -9.95 -4.59
N ASN A 266 -30.88 -11.23 -4.82
CA ASN A 266 -31.06 -12.25 -3.80
C ASN A 266 -29.84 -12.30 -2.86
N PHE A 267 -30.00 -11.85 -1.62
CA PHE A 267 -28.94 -11.83 -0.61
C PHE A 267 -28.63 -13.20 0.02
N HIS A 268 -29.42 -14.24 -0.29
CA HIS A 268 -29.19 -15.62 0.19
C HIS A 268 -28.40 -16.44 -0.82
N THR A 269 -27.40 -15.84 -1.47
CA THR A 269 -26.61 -16.50 -2.52
C THR A 269 -25.11 -16.44 -2.22
N PHE A 270 -24.37 -17.30 -2.91
CA PHE A 270 -22.90 -17.28 -2.87
C PHE A 270 -22.34 -15.92 -3.32
N GLU A 271 -22.95 -15.29 -4.31
CA GLU A 271 -22.54 -13.97 -4.80
C GLU A 271 -22.68 -12.89 -3.71
N ALA A 272 -23.72 -12.95 -2.88
CA ALA A 272 -23.88 -12.07 -1.74
C ALA A 272 -22.77 -12.28 -0.69
N GLN A 273 -22.33 -13.54 -0.48
CA GLN A 273 -21.21 -13.84 0.38
C GLN A 273 -19.88 -13.30 -0.17
N VAL A 274 -19.68 -13.34 -1.49
CA VAL A 274 -18.51 -12.71 -2.13
C VAL A 274 -18.52 -11.18 -1.90
N LEU A 275 -19.66 -10.52 -2.10
CA LEU A 275 -19.81 -9.09 -1.82
C LEU A 275 -19.48 -8.75 -0.35
N LEU A 276 -19.95 -9.58 0.58
CA LEU A 276 -19.69 -9.38 2.00
C LEU A 276 -18.20 -9.55 2.32
N LYS A 277 -17.53 -10.56 1.76
CA LYS A 277 -16.09 -10.75 1.94
C LYS A 277 -15.26 -9.63 1.35
N GLU A 278 -15.59 -9.19 0.13
CA GLU A 278 -14.95 -8.03 -0.50
C GLU A 278 -15.11 -6.75 0.35
N ALA A 279 -16.32 -6.49 0.84
CA ALA A 279 -16.56 -5.35 1.72
C ALA A 279 -15.78 -5.48 3.04
N ALA A 280 -15.69 -6.69 3.60
CA ALA A 280 -14.93 -6.95 4.82
C ALA A 280 -13.43 -6.72 4.62
N THR A 281 -12.86 -7.22 3.55
CA THR A 281 -11.45 -7.05 3.18
C THR A 281 -11.07 -5.58 2.99
N ARG A 282 -11.97 -4.79 2.44
CA ARG A 282 -11.78 -3.34 2.21
C ARG A 282 -12.16 -2.45 3.40
N GLY A 283 -12.47 -3.02 4.56
CA GLY A 283 -12.76 -2.25 5.76
C GLY A 283 -14.12 -1.53 5.77
N LYS A 284 -15.08 -1.93 4.92
CA LYS A 284 -16.37 -1.23 4.75
C LYS A 284 -17.42 -1.72 5.78
N ALA A 285 -17.23 -1.37 7.05
CA ALA A 285 -18.06 -1.87 8.16
C ALA A 285 -19.57 -1.57 8.00
N ALA A 286 -19.92 -0.40 7.48
CA ALA A 286 -21.33 -0.04 7.22
C ALA A 286 -21.96 -0.94 6.16
N THR A 287 -21.22 -1.27 5.10
CA THR A 287 -21.65 -2.13 4.01
C THR A 287 -21.79 -3.57 4.47
N VAL A 288 -20.82 -4.08 5.26
CA VAL A 288 -20.90 -5.42 5.86
C VAL A 288 -22.17 -5.54 6.71
N ARG A 289 -22.44 -4.56 7.57
CA ARG A 289 -23.67 -4.52 8.38
C ARG A 289 -24.92 -4.52 7.50
N ALA A 290 -24.97 -3.68 6.49
CA ALA A 290 -26.13 -3.58 5.59
C ALA A 290 -26.37 -4.89 4.80
N LEU A 291 -25.31 -5.59 4.37
CA LEU A 291 -25.42 -6.90 3.70
C LEU A 291 -25.98 -7.97 4.64
N LEU A 292 -25.52 -8.01 5.90
CA LEU A 292 -26.05 -8.93 6.92
C LEU A 292 -27.52 -8.62 7.25
N GLU A 293 -27.88 -7.35 7.40
CA GLU A 293 -29.27 -6.90 7.61
C GLU A 293 -30.17 -7.22 6.41
N ALA A 294 -29.62 -7.23 5.19
CA ALA A 294 -30.33 -7.64 3.98
C ALA A 294 -30.50 -9.16 3.85
N GLY A 295 -29.89 -9.95 4.73
CA GLY A 295 -30.06 -11.40 4.82
C GLY A 295 -28.89 -12.22 4.25
N THR A 296 -27.73 -11.62 4.02
CA THR A 296 -26.54 -12.40 3.63
C THR A 296 -26.11 -13.32 4.77
N GLU A 297 -26.05 -14.61 4.49
CA GLU A 297 -25.76 -15.65 5.47
C GLU A 297 -24.24 -15.82 5.66
N LEU A 298 -23.83 -16.15 6.89
CA LEU A 298 -22.43 -16.43 7.23
C LEU A 298 -22.07 -17.92 7.13
N GLU A 299 -23.07 -18.81 7.06
CA GLU A 299 -22.83 -20.24 6.78
C GLU A 299 -22.33 -20.38 5.33
N PRO A 300 -21.18 -21.04 5.09
CA PRO A 300 -20.60 -21.13 3.76
C PRO A 300 -21.54 -21.80 2.75
N LEU A 301 -21.88 -21.11 1.70
CA LEU A 301 -22.63 -21.67 0.58
C LEU A 301 -21.66 -22.28 -0.44
N PRO A 302 -22.08 -23.36 -1.15
CA PRO A 302 -21.24 -23.97 -2.16
C PRO A 302 -20.97 -23.00 -3.30
N ALA A 303 -19.68 -22.84 -3.65
CA ALA A 303 -19.29 -22.04 -4.79
C ALA A 303 -19.90 -22.64 -6.09
N PRO A 304 -20.42 -21.82 -7.00
CA PRO A 304 -20.84 -22.29 -8.31
C PRO A 304 -19.66 -22.89 -9.06
N LYS A 305 -19.89 -23.94 -9.86
CA LYS A 305 -18.83 -24.50 -10.71
C LYS A 305 -18.33 -23.40 -11.65
N PRO A 306 -17.02 -23.11 -11.66
CA PRO A 306 -16.47 -22.08 -12.55
C PRO A 306 -16.78 -22.43 -14.00
N LYS A 307 -17.28 -21.47 -14.77
CA LYS A 307 -17.58 -21.63 -16.20
C LYS A 307 -16.30 -21.80 -17.03
N GLU A 308 -15.19 -21.30 -16.52
CA GLU A 308 -13.85 -21.39 -17.09
C GLU A 308 -12.85 -21.91 -16.05
N PRO A 309 -11.92 -22.83 -16.41
CA PRO A 309 -11.03 -23.48 -15.45
C PRO A 309 -10.01 -22.54 -14.78
N TYR A 310 -9.87 -21.30 -15.26
CA TYR A 310 -8.91 -20.30 -14.74
C TYR A 310 -9.55 -19.18 -13.91
N MET A 311 -10.88 -19.15 -13.76
CA MET A 311 -11.54 -18.21 -12.86
C MET A 311 -11.59 -18.79 -11.45
N ALA A 312 -10.55 -18.55 -10.65
CA ALA A 312 -10.66 -18.73 -9.20
C ALA A 312 -11.73 -17.75 -8.68
N VAL A 313 -12.66 -18.26 -7.85
CA VAL A 313 -13.59 -17.38 -7.14
C VAL A 313 -12.77 -16.66 -6.06
N PRO A 314 -12.60 -15.33 -6.14
CA PRO A 314 -11.83 -14.60 -5.14
C PRO A 314 -12.37 -14.91 -3.74
N PHE A 315 -11.48 -15.12 -2.77
CA PHE A 315 -11.81 -15.32 -1.35
C PHE A 315 -12.70 -16.52 -0.97
N ALA A 316 -12.95 -17.47 -1.88
CA ALA A 316 -13.80 -18.64 -1.57
C ALA A 316 -13.30 -19.41 -0.32
N ASN A 317 -12.00 -19.49 -0.13
CA ASN A 317 -11.33 -20.22 0.96
C ASN A 317 -10.87 -19.33 2.12
N VAL A 318 -11.12 -18.03 2.09
CA VAL A 318 -10.76 -17.11 3.18
C VAL A 318 -11.88 -17.08 4.22
N GLY A 319 -11.54 -17.28 5.49
CA GLY A 319 -12.49 -17.17 6.59
C GLY A 319 -13.01 -15.74 6.77
N TRP A 320 -14.17 -15.59 7.39
CA TRP A 320 -14.81 -14.28 7.60
C TRP A 320 -13.99 -13.34 8.46
N LEU A 321 -13.43 -13.84 9.56
CA LEU A 321 -12.63 -13.06 10.49
C LEU A 321 -11.25 -12.76 9.90
N THR A 322 -10.69 -13.71 9.14
CA THR A 322 -9.41 -13.50 8.42
C THR A 322 -9.54 -12.37 7.40
N ALA A 323 -10.61 -12.33 6.63
CA ALA A 323 -10.87 -11.24 5.69
C ALA A 323 -10.92 -9.86 6.37
N ALA A 324 -11.39 -9.80 7.62
CA ALA A 324 -11.54 -8.56 8.39
C ALA A 324 -10.37 -8.27 9.34
N SER A 325 -9.34 -9.10 9.40
CA SER A 325 -8.31 -9.07 10.45
C SER A 325 -7.56 -7.74 10.57
N ARG A 326 -7.43 -6.98 9.47
CA ARG A 326 -6.82 -5.65 9.43
C ARG A 326 -7.78 -4.51 9.80
N HIS A 327 -9.10 -4.77 9.83
CA HIS A 327 -10.16 -3.78 9.99
C HIS A 327 -10.97 -4.02 11.26
N PRO A 328 -10.58 -3.45 12.42
CA PRO A 328 -11.19 -3.76 13.71
C PRO A 328 -12.68 -3.47 13.79
N ASP A 329 -13.17 -2.46 13.05
CA ASP A 329 -14.59 -2.10 13.07
C ASP A 329 -15.45 -3.10 12.26
N VAL A 330 -14.91 -3.64 11.17
CA VAL A 330 -15.52 -4.74 10.42
C VAL A 330 -15.49 -6.02 11.23
N LEU A 331 -14.33 -6.32 11.82
CA LEU A 331 -14.15 -7.49 12.67
C LEU A 331 -15.18 -7.52 13.80
N GLN A 332 -15.43 -6.37 14.44
CA GLN A 332 -16.45 -6.29 15.50
C GLN A 332 -17.86 -6.59 14.96
N VAL A 333 -18.23 -6.07 13.78
CA VAL A 333 -19.53 -6.38 13.15
C VAL A 333 -19.67 -7.87 12.90
N LEU A 334 -18.63 -8.53 12.41
CA LEU A 334 -18.65 -9.98 12.14
C LEU A 334 -18.68 -10.82 13.44
N ILE A 335 -17.96 -10.40 14.48
CA ILE A 335 -18.01 -11.02 15.81
C ILE A 335 -19.41 -10.92 16.41
N ASP A 336 -20.04 -9.76 16.34
CA ASP A 336 -21.39 -9.52 16.84
C ASP A 336 -22.43 -10.39 16.08
N ALA A 337 -22.21 -10.59 14.79
CA ALA A 337 -22.99 -11.50 13.95
C ALA A 337 -22.62 -12.99 14.15
N ARG A 338 -21.70 -13.31 15.05
CA ARG A 338 -21.21 -14.68 15.35
C ARG A 338 -20.56 -15.39 14.18
N ALA A 339 -19.90 -14.63 13.28
CA ALA A 339 -19.13 -15.21 12.19
C ALA A 339 -18.07 -16.18 12.74
N SER A 340 -17.85 -17.29 12.04
CA SER A 340 -16.83 -18.30 12.38
C SER A 340 -16.87 -18.78 13.84
N LYS A 341 -18.05 -18.76 14.49
CA LYS A 341 -18.19 -19.13 15.90
C LYS A 341 -17.58 -20.50 16.22
N ASN A 342 -17.76 -21.45 15.33
CA ASN A 342 -17.28 -22.83 15.47
C ASN A 342 -16.01 -23.11 14.64
N ASP A 343 -15.48 -22.13 13.92
CA ASP A 343 -14.29 -22.25 13.10
C ASP A 343 -13.07 -21.71 13.86
N GLN A 344 -12.40 -22.60 14.59
CA GLN A 344 -11.20 -22.22 15.35
C GLN A 344 -10.07 -21.78 14.44
N ARG A 345 -9.93 -22.41 13.27
CA ARG A 345 -8.89 -22.08 12.30
C ARG A 345 -9.00 -20.63 11.81
N ASP A 346 -10.21 -20.18 11.46
CA ASP A 346 -10.43 -18.80 11.03
C ASP A 346 -10.14 -17.80 12.15
N LYS A 347 -10.51 -18.09 13.40
CA LYS A 347 -10.17 -17.23 14.54
C LYS A 347 -8.66 -17.08 14.73
N ASP A 348 -7.94 -18.20 14.66
CA ASP A 348 -6.50 -18.25 14.90
C ASP A 348 -5.73 -17.55 13.78
N THR A 349 -6.15 -17.79 12.54
CA THR A 349 -5.63 -17.10 11.36
C THR A 349 -5.88 -15.59 11.40
N ALA A 350 -7.11 -15.20 11.79
CA ALA A 350 -7.46 -13.80 11.96
C ALA A 350 -6.62 -13.14 13.07
N LEU A 351 -6.35 -13.84 14.16
CA LEU A 351 -5.48 -13.35 15.24
C LEU A 351 -4.05 -13.11 14.74
N ALA A 352 -3.52 -14.04 13.95
CA ALA A 352 -2.19 -13.85 13.32
C ALA A 352 -2.17 -12.64 12.40
N GLY A 353 -3.22 -12.47 11.57
CA GLY A 353 -3.37 -11.31 10.68
C GLY A 353 -3.47 -9.98 11.43
N ALA A 354 -4.27 -9.94 12.48
CA ALA A 354 -4.41 -8.77 13.33
C ALA A 354 -3.09 -8.43 14.07
N ALA A 355 -2.38 -9.46 14.54
CA ALA A 355 -1.08 -9.29 15.18
C ALA A 355 -0.05 -8.71 14.19
N ARG A 356 0.06 -9.30 12.99
CA ARG A 356 0.99 -8.85 11.93
C ARG A 356 0.75 -7.41 11.48
N SER A 357 -0.51 -7.01 11.40
CA SER A 357 -0.87 -5.62 11.03
C SER A 357 -0.68 -4.60 12.16
N GLY A 358 -0.17 -5.02 13.32
CA GLY A 358 0.02 -4.13 14.47
C GLY A 358 -1.28 -3.69 15.15
N ASN A 359 -2.42 -4.31 14.82
CA ASN A 359 -3.74 -3.85 15.24
C ASN A 359 -4.16 -4.42 16.61
N MET A 360 -3.78 -3.74 17.68
CA MET A 360 -4.07 -4.16 19.06
C MET A 360 -5.57 -4.27 19.35
N LYS A 361 -6.41 -3.42 18.74
CA LYS A 361 -7.87 -3.47 18.95
C LYS A 361 -8.44 -4.78 18.41
N ALA A 362 -8.02 -5.19 17.20
CA ALA A 362 -8.42 -6.46 16.60
C ALA A 362 -7.87 -7.66 17.38
N VAL A 363 -6.60 -7.61 17.80
CA VAL A 363 -5.98 -8.67 18.63
C VAL A 363 -6.80 -8.91 19.91
N ARG A 364 -7.16 -7.86 20.64
CA ARG A 364 -7.97 -7.98 21.88
C ARG A 364 -9.35 -8.56 21.59
N ALA A 365 -10.02 -8.10 20.53
CA ALA A 365 -11.35 -8.58 20.16
C ALA A 365 -11.34 -10.10 19.84
N LEU A 366 -10.35 -10.55 19.07
CA LEU A 366 -10.19 -11.95 18.68
C LEU A 366 -9.85 -12.86 19.87
N LEU A 367 -8.98 -12.42 20.78
CA LEU A 367 -8.66 -13.15 22.01
C LEU A 367 -9.92 -13.33 22.87
N VAL A 368 -10.74 -12.28 23.03
CA VAL A 368 -12.02 -12.36 23.74
C VAL A 368 -13.00 -13.27 23.02
N TYR A 369 -13.00 -13.29 21.70
CA TYR A 369 -13.86 -14.16 20.87
C TYR A 369 -13.41 -15.64 20.86
N GLY A 370 -12.25 -15.95 21.47
CA GLY A 370 -11.74 -17.30 21.65
C GLY A 370 -10.76 -17.77 20.59
N ALA A 371 -10.03 -16.85 19.94
CA ALA A 371 -8.86 -17.20 19.16
C ALA A 371 -7.74 -17.74 20.08
N ASN A 372 -7.00 -18.74 19.60
CA ASN A 372 -5.91 -19.34 20.35
C ASN A 372 -4.60 -18.58 20.13
N PRO A 373 -4.07 -17.84 21.13
CA PRO A 373 -2.80 -17.12 21.00
C PRO A 373 -1.59 -18.04 20.81
N ASN A 374 -1.73 -19.33 21.14
CA ASN A 374 -0.72 -20.36 21.00
C ASN A 374 -0.94 -21.24 19.77
N ALA A 375 -1.75 -20.80 18.82
CA ALA A 375 -2.00 -21.55 17.60
C ALA A 375 -0.68 -21.76 16.83
N ASP A 376 -0.44 -23.02 16.46
CA ASP A 376 0.62 -23.41 15.54
C ASP A 376 0.05 -23.38 14.12
N LEU A 377 0.58 -22.46 13.33
CA LEU A 377 0.18 -22.23 11.94
C LEU A 377 1.20 -22.83 10.95
N SER A 378 2.16 -23.65 11.43
CA SER A 378 3.24 -24.26 10.63
C SER A 378 2.74 -25.13 9.47
N GLU A 379 1.53 -25.70 9.60
CA GLU A 379 0.85 -26.45 8.52
C GLU A 379 0.17 -25.54 7.49
N GLN A 380 0.33 -24.22 7.60
CA GLN A 380 -0.30 -23.22 6.75
C GLN A 380 0.76 -22.37 6.06
N THR A 381 0.50 -21.95 4.81
CA THR A 381 1.28 -20.90 4.13
C THR A 381 0.54 -19.59 4.21
N VAL A 382 1.28 -18.50 4.44
CA VAL A 382 0.77 -17.14 4.30
C VAL A 382 1.17 -16.63 2.93
N ARG A 383 0.19 -16.26 2.09
CA ARG A 383 0.42 -15.44 0.90
C ARG A 383 -0.14 -14.06 1.18
N GLU A 384 0.65 -13.03 0.94
CA GLU A 384 0.14 -11.67 0.76
C GLU A 384 -0.29 -11.54 -0.69
N ASP A 385 -1.59 -11.38 -0.92
CA ASP A 385 -2.10 -10.91 -2.19
C ASP A 385 -2.63 -9.50 -1.95
N SER A 386 -1.93 -8.52 -2.48
CA SER A 386 -2.09 -7.06 -2.41
C SER A 386 -2.86 -6.45 -1.22
N ASP A 387 -3.98 -7.01 -0.77
CA ASP A 387 -4.80 -6.47 0.32
C ASP A 387 -5.32 -7.51 1.31
N VAL A 388 -5.04 -8.80 1.09
CA VAL A 388 -5.53 -9.90 1.93
C VAL A 388 -4.40 -10.82 2.31
N MET A 389 -4.29 -11.11 3.61
CA MET A 389 -3.44 -12.20 4.07
C MET A 389 -4.15 -13.52 3.84
N ILE A 390 -3.70 -14.28 2.84
CA ILE A 390 -4.19 -15.63 2.57
C ILE A 390 -3.22 -16.61 3.22
N ILE A 391 -3.71 -17.46 4.11
CA ILE A 391 -2.91 -18.54 4.71
C ILE A 391 -3.23 -19.84 3.97
N GLU A 392 -2.31 -20.28 3.12
CA GLU A 392 -2.42 -21.54 2.37
C GLU A 392 -1.14 -22.37 2.52
N GLY A 393 -1.27 -23.68 2.83
CA GLY A 393 -0.15 -24.64 2.87
C GLY A 393 0.70 -24.60 4.14
N LYS A 394 1.97 -25.11 4.06
CA LYS A 394 2.84 -25.33 5.22
C LYS A 394 3.84 -24.19 5.46
N GLY A 395 4.10 -23.85 6.75
CA GLY A 395 5.28 -23.09 7.18
C GLY A 395 5.02 -21.69 7.71
N ALA A 396 3.79 -21.38 8.15
CA ALA A 396 3.46 -20.02 8.65
C ALA A 396 3.97 -19.74 10.09
N GLY A 397 4.41 -20.76 10.83
CA GLY A 397 4.92 -20.59 12.20
C GLY A 397 3.83 -20.40 13.25
N SER A 398 3.94 -19.40 14.12
CA SER A 398 3.01 -19.16 15.23
C SER A 398 2.49 -17.72 15.25
N VAL A 399 1.40 -17.49 15.99
CA VAL A 399 0.88 -16.13 16.25
C VAL A 399 1.96 -15.19 16.82
N LEU A 400 2.89 -15.73 17.63
CA LEU A 400 4.00 -14.94 18.18
C LEU A 400 4.97 -14.44 17.10
N ILE A 401 5.24 -15.22 16.05
CA ILE A 401 6.06 -14.78 14.90
C ILE A 401 5.42 -13.55 14.26
N TYR A 402 4.12 -13.59 13.97
CA TYR A 402 3.41 -12.45 13.38
C TYR A 402 3.32 -11.25 14.32
N ALA A 403 3.18 -11.49 15.63
CA ALA A 403 3.24 -10.43 16.63
C ALA A 403 4.62 -9.73 16.63
N ALA A 404 5.70 -10.49 16.53
CA ALA A 404 7.06 -9.97 16.45
C ALA A 404 7.34 -9.25 15.13
N GLU A 405 6.85 -9.79 14.00
CA GLU A 405 6.92 -9.12 12.68
C GLU A 405 6.29 -7.72 12.68
N SER A 406 5.23 -7.52 13.47
CA SER A 406 4.55 -6.21 13.52
C SER A 406 5.40 -5.08 14.10
N GLY A 407 6.50 -5.41 14.82
CA GLY A 407 7.28 -4.42 15.56
C GLY A 407 6.53 -3.74 16.71
N ASN A 408 5.33 -4.23 17.08
CA ASN A 408 4.53 -3.65 18.15
C ASN A 408 4.77 -4.36 19.50
N PRO A 409 5.52 -3.76 20.45
CA PRO A 409 5.87 -4.42 21.71
C PRO A 409 4.65 -4.69 22.60
N GLU A 410 3.54 -3.94 22.46
CA GLU A 410 2.32 -4.20 23.22
C GLU A 410 1.64 -5.51 22.78
N ILE A 411 1.66 -5.81 21.47
CA ILE A 411 1.13 -7.07 20.92
C ILE A 411 2.00 -8.23 21.37
N VAL A 412 3.33 -8.12 21.22
CA VAL A 412 4.28 -9.15 21.68
C VAL A 412 4.06 -9.44 23.17
N ARG A 413 4.02 -8.41 24.02
CA ARG A 413 3.75 -8.54 25.46
C ARG A 413 2.39 -9.19 25.76
N THR A 414 1.39 -8.93 24.93
CA THR A 414 0.05 -9.49 25.09
C THR A 414 0.04 -10.98 24.77
N ILE A 415 0.67 -11.41 23.68
CA ILE A 415 0.75 -12.83 23.31
C ILE A 415 1.64 -13.60 24.30
N LEU A 416 2.76 -13.02 24.75
CA LEU A 416 3.63 -13.66 25.76
C LEU A 416 2.94 -14.02 27.07
N LYS A 417 1.86 -13.31 27.47
CA LYS A 417 1.05 -13.67 28.66
C LYS A 417 0.41 -15.07 28.62
N TYR A 418 0.28 -15.64 27.42
CA TYR A 418 -0.28 -16.97 27.20
C TYR A 418 0.77 -18.07 27.11
N ASN A 419 2.04 -17.77 27.48
CA ASN A 419 3.17 -18.69 27.47
C ASN A 419 3.33 -19.46 26.14
N PRO A 420 3.48 -18.77 25.01
CA PRO A 420 3.65 -19.42 23.71
C PRO A 420 5.00 -20.16 23.64
N ASN A 421 5.09 -21.14 22.76
CA ASN A 421 6.37 -21.74 22.42
C ASN A 421 7.23 -20.72 21.65
N LEU A 422 8.31 -20.24 22.28
CA LEU A 422 9.19 -19.22 21.74
C LEU A 422 10.05 -19.73 20.57
N GLU A 423 10.27 -21.05 20.49
CA GLU A 423 11.13 -21.70 19.50
C GLU A 423 10.36 -22.30 18.32
N THR A 424 9.06 -22.00 18.18
CA THR A 424 8.29 -22.34 16.98
C THR A 424 8.94 -21.68 15.78
N ARG A 425 9.09 -22.44 14.69
CA ARG A 425 9.83 -22.04 13.49
C ARG A 425 8.88 -21.88 12.31
N ASP A 426 9.14 -20.89 11.50
CA ASP A 426 8.53 -20.76 10.19
C ASP A 426 9.20 -21.68 9.14
N ARG A 427 8.81 -21.50 7.88
CA ARG A 427 9.34 -22.24 6.73
C ARG A 427 10.86 -22.08 6.52
N GLU A 428 11.39 -20.95 6.92
CA GLU A 428 12.82 -20.63 6.80
C GLU A 428 13.60 -21.07 8.04
N GLY A 429 12.92 -21.66 9.03
CA GLY A 429 13.52 -22.07 10.30
C GLY A 429 13.66 -20.93 11.30
N LYS A 430 13.05 -19.78 11.03
CA LYS A 430 13.13 -18.57 11.84
C LYS A 430 12.14 -18.62 12.98
N THR A 431 12.56 -18.15 14.16
CA THR A 431 11.72 -17.98 15.35
C THR A 431 11.15 -16.56 15.43
N ALA A 432 10.28 -16.29 16.40
CA ALA A 432 9.77 -14.95 16.66
C ALA A 432 10.87 -13.90 16.91
N LEU A 433 12.03 -14.32 17.43
CA LEU A 433 13.14 -13.42 17.63
C LEU A 433 13.74 -12.94 16.30
N PHE A 434 13.85 -13.80 15.27
CA PHE A 434 14.21 -13.36 13.91
C PHE A 434 13.20 -12.37 13.33
N ALA A 435 11.92 -12.64 13.52
CA ALA A 435 10.86 -11.74 13.04
C ALA A 435 10.95 -10.35 13.69
N ALA A 436 11.35 -10.28 14.97
CA ALA A 436 11.54 -9.02 15.68
C ALA A 436 12.73 -8.20 15.18
N THR A 437 13.70 -8.81 14.48
CA THR A 437 14.89 -8.10 13.96
C THR A 437 14.72 -7.53 12.56
N GLN A 438 13.58 -7.81 11.90
CA GLN A 438 13.32 -7.36 10.52
C GLN A 438 12.79 -5.93 10.51
N TYR A 439 13.39 -5.04 9.70
CA TYR A 439 12.92 -3.66 9.49
C TYR A 439 11.59 -3.61 8.71
N ARG A 440 10.73 -2.66 9.05
CA ARG A 440 9.56 -2.25 8.25
C ARG A 440 9.45 -0.73 8.23
N ASP A 441 9.00 -0.16 7.13
CA ASP A 441 8.97 1.30 6.88
C ASP A 441 8.18 2.14 7.90
N HIS A 442 7.35 1.49 8.74
CA HIS A 442 6.49 2.17 9.71
C HIS A 442 6.87 1.87 11.18
N ASP A 443 8.07 1.33 11.41
CA ASP A 443 8.52 1.02 12.76
C ASP A 443 8.78 2.30 13.57
N LYS A 444 8.21 2.37 14.77
CA LYS A 444 8.52 3.44 15.72
C LYS A 444 9.94 3.24 16.25
N GLU A 445 10.65 4.33 16.44
CA GLU A 445 12.00 4.32 17.02
C GLU A 445 12.04 3.50 18.33
N GLY A 446 12.99 2.58 18.42
CA GLY A 446 13.19 1.70 19.58
C GLY A 446 12.15 0.60 19.78
N ALA A 447 11.10 0.52 18.97
CA ALA A 447 10.05 -0.50 19.13
C ALA A 447 10.58 -1.91 18.86
N ARG A 448 11.44 -2.09 17.87
CA ARG A 448 12.10 -3.38 17.58
C ARG A 448 12.99 -3.82 18.70
N VAL A 449 13.80 -2.92 19.26
CA VAL A 449 14.64 -3.18 20.43
C VAL A 449 13.82 -3.71 21.61
N GLU A 450 12.66 -3.09 21.87
CA GLU A 450 11.76 -3.54 22.94
C GLU A 450 11.14 -4.92 22.63
N CYS A 451 10.76 -5.21 21.38
CA CYS A 451 10.30 -6.54 20.98
C CYS A 451 11.36 -7.61 21.22
N VAL A 452 12.60 -7.37 20.78
CA VAL A 452 13.76 -8.26 21.02
C VAL A 452 13.96 -8.49 22.51
N ARG A 453 13.97 -7.42 23.31
CA ARG A 453 14.13 -7.49 24.76
C ARG A 453 13.03 -8.34 25.41
N LEU A 454 11.78 -8.12 25.06
CA LEU A 454 10.65 -8.88 25.60
C LEU A 454 10.75 -10.38 25.30
N LEU A 455 11.13 -10.73 24.08
CA LEU A 455 11.27 -12.14 23.66
C LEU A 455 12.41 -12.83 24.41
N VAL A 456 13.59 -12.21 24.49
CA VAL A 456 14.75 -12.79 25.21
C VAL A 456 14.49 -12.86 26.72
N GLN A 457 13.86 -11.86 27.31
CA GLN A 457 13.45 -11.89 28.73
C GLN A 457 12.41 -12.99 29.01
N ALA A 458 11.56 -13.33 28.03
CA ALA A 458 10.63 -14.45 28.14
C ALA A 458 11.33 -15.81 27.98
N GLY A 459 12.61 -15.86 27.60
CA GLY A 459 13.43 -17.06 27.45
C GLY A 459 13.68 -17.51 26.01
N ALA A 460 13.42 -16.66 25.01
CA ALA A 460 13.80 -16.98 23.62
C ALA A 460 15.32 -17.13 23.50
N ASN A 461 15.75 -18.11 22.72
CA ASN A 461 17.17 -18.36 22.47
C ASN A 461 17.74 -17.27 21.56
N VAL A 462 18.56 -16.37 22.13
CA VAL A 462 19.22 -15.27 21.40
C VAL A 462 20.11 -15.77 20.26
N ASN A 463 20.60 -17.00 20.35
CA ASN A 463 21.44 -17.66 19.36
C ASN A 463 20.69 -18.75 18.57
N ALA A 464 19.35 -18.65 18.46
CA ALA A 464 18.57 -19.55 17.60
C ALA A 464 19.12 -19.53 16.16
N ARG A 465 19.02 -20.64 15.44
CA ARG A 465 19.56 -20.77 14.09
C ARG A 465 18.43 -21.05 13.10
N ASP A 466 18.42 -20.33 11.99
CA ASP A 466 17.54 -20.60 10.86
C ASP A 466 18.02 -21.82 10.03
N ASN A 467 17.38 -22.10 8.89
CA ASN A 467 17.75 -23.21 8.00
C ASN A 467 19.09 -23.02 7.28
N ARG A 468 19.69 -21.83 7.35
CA ARG A 468 21.04 -21.54 6.81
C ARG A 468 22.09 -21.45 7.92
N GLY A 469 21.70 -21.75 9.16
CA GLY A 469 22.57 -21.60 10.32
C GLY A 469 22.80 -20.17 10.76
N ASN A 470 22.12 -19.18 10.17
CA ASN A 470 22.18 -17.80 10.62
C ASN A 470 21.56 -17.66 12.01
N THR A 471 22.08 -16.73 12.82
CA THR A 471 21.44 -16.28 14.05
C THR A 471 20.70 -14.96 13.81
N PRO A 472 19.82 -14.48 14.72
CA PRO A 472 19.21 -13.17 14.60
C PRO A 472 20.23 -12.05 14.32
N LEU A 473 21.43 -12.13 14.91
CA LEU A 473 22.51 -11.17 14.71
C LEU A 473 23.12 -11.21 13.30
N HIS A 474 22.98 -12.30 12.54
CA HIS A 474 23.40 -12.36 11.13
C HIS A 474 22.43 -11.65 10.19
N GLU A 475 21.16 -11.52 10.57
CA GLU A 475 20.07 -11.09 9.68
C GLU A 475 19.53 -9.70 9.99
N THR A 476 19.87 -9.09 11.11
CA THR A 476 19.46 -7.73 11.39
C THR A 476 20.33 -6.71 10.66
N PHE A 477 19.69 -5.59 10.27
CA PHE A 477 20.35 -4.44 9.63
C PHE A 477 20.11 -3.15 10.43
N LEU A 478 19.67 -3.29 11.68
CA LEU A 478 19.35 -2.19 12.58
C LEU A 478 20.40 -2.15 13.67
N THR A 479 21.25 -1.13 13.67
CA THR A 479 22.38 -1.00 14.60
C THR A 479 21.94 -1.01 16.05
N ASP A 480 20.79 -0.42 16.39
CA ASP A 480 20.22 -0.43 17.75
C ASP A 480 19.76 -1.84 18.18
N VAL A 481 19.25 -2.64 17.22
CA VAL A 481 18.87 -4.04 17.45
C VAL A 481 20.12 -4.92 17.57
N GLU A 482 21.16 -4.70 16.76
CA GLU A 482 22.45 -5.39 16.88
C GLU A 482 23.07 -5.16 18.26
N GLU A 483 23.08 -3.90 18.71
CA GLU A 483 23.57 -3.52 20.03
C GLU A 483 22.79 -4.22 21.16
N GLU A 484 21.46 -4.26 21.07
CA GLU A 484 20.63 -4.93 22.07
C GLU A 484 20.83 -6.45 22.06
N LEU A 485 20.93 -7.10 20.90
CA LEU A 485 21.21 -8.54 20.79
C LEU A 485 22.55 -8.88 21.44
N LEU A 486 23.60 -8.09 21.20
CA LEU A 486 24.91 -8.28 21.81
C LEU A 486 24.85 -8.10 23.34
N LYS A 487 24.14 -7.09 23.85
CA LYS A 487 23.89 -6.90 25.29
C LYS A 487 23.16 -8.09 25.92
N LEU A 488 22.27 -8.73 25.16
CA LEU A 488 21.49 -9.88 25.59
C LEU A 488 22.22 -11.22 25.43
N GLY A 489 23.49 -11.22 24.98
CA GLY A 489 24.35 -12.40 24.90
C GLY A 489 24.34 -13.12 23.55
N ALA A 490 24.04 -12.40 22.46
CA ALA A 490 24.25 -12.95 21.12
C ALA A 490 25.74 -13.26 20.90
N ASP A 491 26.02 -14.43 20.32
CA ASP A 491 27.36 -14.83 19.97
C ASP A 491 27.85 -14.09 18.73
N VAL A 492 28.71 -13.12 18.93
CA VAL A 492 29.31 -12.28 17.87
C VAL A 492 30.15 -13.09 16.88
N ASN A 493 30.58 -14.29 17.26
CA ASN A 493 31.40 -15.20 16.45
C ASN A 493 30.65 -16.46 16.00
N ALA A 494 29.32 -16.49 16.15
CA ALA A 494 28.49 -17.59 15.62
C ALA A 494 28.75 -17.76 14.13
N ARG A 495 28.89 -19.00 13.66
CA ARG A 495 29.13 -19.30 12.23
C ARG A 495 27.88 -19.88 11.61
N ASN A 496 27.46 -19.35 10.47
CA ASN A 496 26.39 -19.91 9.64
C ASN A 496 26.90 -21.07 8.76
N GLU A 497 26.06 -21.62 7.88
CA GLU A 497 26.45 -22.73 6.99
C GLU A 497 27.54 -22.35 5.97
N ASP A 498 27.67 -21.05 5.63
CA ASP A 498 28.78 -20.56 4.79
C ASP A 498 30.08 -20.34 5.58
N GLY A 499 30.04 -20.59 6.90
CA GLY A 499 31.15 -20.36 7.81
C GLY A 499 31.37 -18.90 8.13
N GLU A 500 30.43 -18.02 7.76
CA GLU A 500 30.48 -16.58 8.00
C GLU A 500 29.98 -16.26 9.41
N THR A 501 30.59 -15.27 10.05
CA THR A 501 30.13 -14.69 11.32
C THR A 501 29.28 -13.44 11.07
N PRO A 502 28.50 -12.93 12.04
CA PRO A 502 27.62 -11.77 11.81
C PRO A 502 28.32 -10.56 11.19
N ILE A 503 29.58 -10.31 11.51
CA ILE A 503 30.34 -9.20 10.89
C ILE A 503 30.58 -9.38 9.39
N PHE A 504 30.49 -10.59 8.83
CA PHE A 504 30.51 -10.80 7.38
C PHE A 504 29.20 -10.36 6.73
N THR A 505 28.07 -10.55 7.41
CA THR A 505 26.73 -10.37 6.83
C THR A 505 26.18 -8.97 7.03
N THR A 506 26.60 -8.23 8.09
CA THR A 506 26.14 -6.85 8.30
C THR A 506 26.36 -5.99 7.06
N VAL A 507 25.36 -5.18 6.68
CA VAL A 507 25.41 -4.26 5.53
C VAL A 507 25.77 -2.83 5.95
N ASP A 508 25.60 -2.51 7.22
CA ASP A 508 25.91 -1.21 7.78
C ASP A 508 27.37 -1.15 8.23
N ASP A 509 28.19 -0.40 7.53
CA ASP A 509 29.59 -0.21 7.87
C ASP A 509 29.78 0.57 9.17
N GLU A 510 28.78 1.35 9.61
CA GLU A 510 28.79 2.08 10.90
C GLU A 510 28.63 1.13 12.11
N ALA A 511 28.07 -0.05 11.91
CA ALA A 511 27.95 -1.08 12.93
C ALA A 511 29.25 -1.88 13.17
N ILE A 512 30.22 -1.85 12.26
CA ILE A 512 31.49 -2.60 12.38
C ILE A 512 32.21 -2.36 13.71
N PRO A 513 32.36 -1.13 14.21
CA PRO A 513 32.97 -0.87 15.51
C PRO A 513 32.26 -1.59 16.66
N LEU A 514 30.93 -1.69 16.62
CA LEU A 514 30.12 -2.37 17.63
C LEU A 514 30.48 -3.86 17.71
N PHE A 515 30.57 -4.55 16.59
CA PHE A 515 30.98 -5.98 16.55
C PHE A 515 32.38 -6.17 17.09
N ILE A 516 33.35 -5.34 16.70
CA ILE A 516 34.73 -5.42 17.14
C ILE A 516 34.86 -5.17 18.65
N GLN A 517 34.15 -4.18 19.20
CA GLN A 517 34.11 -3.89 20.63
C GLN A 517 33.53 -5.05 21.45
N ASN A 518 32.55 -5.77 20.89
CA ASN A 518 31.94 -6.94 21.49
C ASN A 518 32.70 -8.26 21.21
N GLY A 519 33.92 -8.21 20.69
CA GLY A 519 34.79 -9.36 20.59
C GLY A 519 34.75 -10.14 19.28
N ALA A 520 34.29 -9.52 18.18
CA ALA A 520 34.36 -10.15 16.87
C ALA A 520 35.81 -10.55 16.53
N ASP A 521 36.00 -11.80 16.15
CA ASP A 521 37.29 -12.36 15.73
C ASP A 521 37.45 -12.24 14.21
N LEU A 522 38.24 -11.27 13.79
CA LEU A 522 38.48 -10.96 12.38
C LEU A 522 39.38 -12.02 11.69
N SER A 523 39.94 -12.95 12.43
CA SER A 523 40.77 -14.06 11.88
C SER A 523 39.94 -15.26 11.44
N ILE A 524 38.66 -15.33 11.81
CA ILE A 524 37.77 -16.42 11.39
C ILE A 524 37.63 -16.39 9.86
N ARG A 525 37.78 -17.57 9.26
CA ARG A 525 37.68 -17.77 7.82
C ARG A 525 36.32 -18.40 7.46
N ASN A 526 35.64 -17.88 6.46
CA ASN A 526 34.47 -18.51 5.86
C ASN A 526 34.83 -19.81 5.11
N ASN A 527 33.84 -20.48 4.53
CA ASN A 527 34.07 -21.74 3.81
C ASN A 527 34.84 -21.56 2.48
N LYS A 528 34.99 -20.30 2.01
CA LYS A 528 35.88 -19.96 0.89
C LYS A 528 37.36 -19.81 1.34
N GLY A 529 37.63 -19.86 2.63
CA GLY A 529 38.93 -19.63 3.21
C GLY A 529 39.28 -18.15 3.42
N GLU A 530 38.33 -17.25 3.30
CA GLU A 530 38.49 -15.79 3.39
C GLU A 530 38.17 -15.27 4.78
N THR A 531 38.98 -14.37 5.29
CA THR A 531 38.64 -13.52 6.46
C THR A 531 37.68 -12.41 6.06
N VAL A 532 37.03 -11.78 7.04
CA VAL A 532 36.15 -10.63 6.74
C VAL A 532 36.87 -9.49 6.04
N MET A 533 38.17 -9.29 6.31
CA MET A 533 39.01 -8.30 5.62
C MET A 533 39.27 -8.64 4.15
N GLU A 534 39.47 -9.91 3.85
CA GLU A 534 39.67 -10.42 2.47
C GLU A 534 38.32 -10.33 1.70
N ALA A 535 37.23 -10.80 2.29
CA ALA A 535 35.89 -10.71 1.69
C ALA A 535 35.42 -9.25 1.46
N ALA A 536 35.85 -8.30 2.29
CA ALA A 536 35.51 -6.89 2.15
C ALA A 536 36.09 -6.25 0.85
N GLN A 537 37.07 -6.90 0.18
CA GLN A 537 37.61 -6.43 -1.10
C GLN A 537 36.52 -6.43 -2.19
N GLU A 538 35.62 -7.39 -2.17
CA GLU A 538 34.52 -7.48 -3.13
C GLU A 538 33.39 -6.46 -2.83
N ARG A 539 33.27 -6.00 -1.58
CA ARG A 539 32.22 -5.04 -1.14
C ARG A 539 32.62 -3.57 -1.24
N GLY A 540 33.88 -3.29 -1.56
CA GLY A 540 34.35 -1.94 -1.83
C GLY A 540 35.26 -1.31 -0.76
N PRO A 541 35.91 -0.19 -1.08
CA PRO A 541 36.95 0.43 -0.24
C PRO A 541 36.44 1.00 1.08
N ALA A 542 35.18 1.45 1.13
CA ALA A 542 34.57 2.01 2.35
C ALA A 542 34.55 0.98 3.47
N ARG A 543 34.08 -0.25 3.19
CA ARG A 543 34.02 -1.35 4.17
C ARG A 543 35.41 -1.77 4.65
N GLN A 544 36.41 -1.82 3.76
CA GLN A 544 37.79 -2.12 4.16
C GLN A 544 38.34 -1.07 5.12
N GLU A 545 38.07 0.20 4.85
CA GLU A 545 38.53 1.31 5.67
C GLU A 545 37.85 1.28 7.05
N ALA A 546 36.51 1.03 7.10
CA ALA A 546 35.77 0.87 8.35
C ALA A 546 36.35 -0.26 9.22
N LEU A 547 36.62 -1.42 8.64
CA LEU A 547 37.24 -2.56 9.34
C LEU A 547 38.66 -2.23 9.85
N ARG A 548 39.48 -1.54 9.04
CA ARG A 548 40.84 -1.14 9.44
C ARG A 548 40.82 -0.16 10.60
N LYS A 549 40.00 0.90 10.49
CA LYS A 549 39.87 1.94 11.49
C LYS A 549 39.43 1.34 12.82
N ALA A 550 38.31 0.59 12.83
CA ALA A 550 37.79 -0.03 14.05
C ALA A 550 38.79 -1.04 14.69
N SER A 551 39.57 -1.77 13.85
CA SER A 551 40.62 -2.67 14.33
C SER A 551 41.81 -1.93 14.97
N GLN A 552 42.12 -0.72 14.51
CA GLN A 552 43.20 0.11 15.09
C GLN A 552 42.77 0.70 16.44
N ASP A 553 41.55 1.19 16.51
CA ASP A 553 40.98 1.79 17.72
C ASP A 553 40.94 0.77 18.91
N ARG A 554 40.60 -0.51 18.60
CA ARG A 554 40.66 -1.59 19.62
C ARG A 554 42.05 -1.89 20.17
N LYS A 555 43.14 -1.63 19.40
CA LYS A 555 44.52 -1.85 19.86
C LYS A 555 45.03 -0.75 20.77
N GLN A 556 44.34 0.40 20.83
CA GLN A 556 44.75 1.55 21.65
C GLN A 556 44.06 1.61 23.02
N HIS A 557 43.03 0.80 23.22
CA HIS A 557 42.32 0.57 24.49
C HIS A 557 42.55 -0.85 25.01
#